data_bc5b582b0ff968c0b5b4652838a74b0d
#
_entry.id   bc5b582b0ff968c0b5b4652838a74b0d
#
_cell.length_a   1.000
_cell.length_b   1.000
_cell.length_c   1.000
_cell.angle_alpha   90.00
_cell.angle_beta   90.00
_cell.angle_gamma   90.00
#
_symmetry.space_group_name_H-M   'P 1'
#
loop_
_entity.id
_entity.type
_entity.pdbx_description
1 polymer ?
#
loop_
_entity_poly.entity_id
_entity_poly.type
_entity_poly.pdbx_seq_one_letter_code
_entity_poly.pdbx_strand_id
1 'polypeptide(L)'
;MPTYKSLTNVHLTGLARDLAKRADENKPIRVGVIGSGEMGTDLVTQGMLMRGIEICAIATRRPHTALEATAIAYGDTSHAVEAETQSKVSAAIESKKLAITSADVLVRTPGIDVIIDATGKPGVAADFDLMAMEHGKHLVMMNVEADVTIGPYLKKEADRLGVVYSVGAGDEPSSCMELIEFATTLGYRIVSAGKGKNNPLNHDAVPDDYREEATRRNMNPRMLVEFVDGSKTMVEMCAIANATGLVPDVPGMHGPKADRDDMAKVLIPKADGGILNRKGVVDYTVGKGVAPGVFVIVEAEHPRIIERMDDLHIGKGPYYAFFRPYHLTSLEVPLT
;
A
#
# COMPACT_ATOMS: atom_id res chain seq x y z
N MET A 1 -27.92 -6.50 10.52
CA MET A 1 -26.45 -6.39 10.44
C MET A 1 -25.87 -7.71 10.88
N PRO A 2 -25.00 -8.36 10.11
CA PRO A 2 -24.07 -9.28 10.71
C PRO A 2 -23.25 -8.43 11.69
N THR A 3 -23.51 -8.56 12.98
CA THR A 3 -22.68 -7.94 14.00
C THR A 3 -21.38 -8.73 14.06
N TYR A 4 -20.43 -8.40 13.19
CA TYR A 4 -19.06 -8.81 13.41
C TYR A 4 -18.56 -8.07 14.65
N LYS A 5 -18.95 -8.59 15.83
CA LYS A 5 -18.38 -8.12 17.07
C LYS A 5 -16.87 -8.38 17.00
N SER A 6 -16.09 -7.41 17.44
CA SER A 6 -14.66 -7.61 17.64
C SER A 6 -14.40 -8.98 18.25
N LEU A 7 -13.83 -9.89 17.46
CA LEU A 7 -13.46 -11.23 17.90
C LEU A 7 -12.15 -11.23 18.71
N THR A 8 -11.65 -10.05 19.09
CA THR A 8 -10.43 -9.95 19.88
C THR A 8 -10.69 -10.49 21.30
N ASN A 9 -9.94 -11.49 21.65
CA ASN A 9 -9.91 -12.10 22.98
C ASN A 9 -8.68 -11.65 23.80
N VAL A 10 -8.04 -10.57 23.37
CA VAL A 10 -6.84 -10.00 23.99
C VAL A 10 -7.06 -8.55 24.39
N HIS A 11 -6.29 -8.07 25.36
CA HIS A 11 -6.26 -6.63 25.66
C HIS A 11 -5.67 -5.85 24.48
N LEU A 12 -6.41 -4.85 24.00
CA LEU A 12 -5.96 -4.00 22.90
C LEU A 12 -4.79 -3.12 23.33
N THR A 13 -3.78 -3.03 22.49
CA THR A 13 -2.59 -2.19 22.69
C THR A 13 -2.34 -1.31 21.46
N GLY A 14 -1.49 -0.30 21.58
CA GLY A 14 -1.06 0.56 20.48
C GLY A 14 -2.25 1.14 19.70
N LEU A 15 -2.14 1.14 18.39
CA LEU A 15 -3.14 1.69 17.47
C LEU A 15 -4.54 1.09 17.69
N ALA A 16 -4.64 -0.21 17.89
CA ALA A 16 -5.94 -0.88 18.09
C ALA A 16 -6.68 -0.36 19.33
N ARG A 17 -5.95 -0.09 20.44
CA ARG A 17 -6.51 0.53 21.64
C ARG A 17 -6.98 1.95 21.37
N ASP A 18 -6.17 2.74 20.65
CA ASP A 18 -6.45 4.15 20.43
C ASP A 18 -7.63 4.33 19.45
N LEU A 19 -7.75 3.48 18.44
CA LEU A 19 -8.92 3.41 17.57
C LEU A 19 -10.19 2.98 18.34
N ALA A 20 -10.08 1.97 19.21
CA ALA A 20 -11.19 1.56 20.05
C ALA A 20 -11.69 2.68 20.96
N LYS A 21 -10.79 3.47 21.55
CA LYS A 21 -11.11 4.66 22.34
C LYS A 21 -11.90 5.69 21.51
N ARG A 22 -11.45 5.97 20.28
CA ARG A 22 -12.19 6.88 19.38
C ARG A 22 -13.60 6.38 19.07
N ALA A 23 -13.77 5.05 18.89
CA ALA A 23 -15.10 4.45 18.71
C ALA A 23 -15.98 4.63 19.95
N ASP A 24 -15.45 4.43 21.15
CA ASP A 24 -16.17 4.57 22.42
C ASP A 24 -16.57 6.04 22.67
N GLU A 25 -15.76 6.99 22.23
CA GLU A 25 -16.04 8.42 22.26
C GLU A 25 -16.99 8.89 21.14
N ASN A 26 -17.44 7.98 20.25
CA ASN A 26 -18.23 8.28 19.05
C ASN A 26 -17.56 9.31 18.12
N LYS A 27 -16.24 9.20 17.98
CA LYS A 27 -15.36 10.04 17.15
C LYS A 27 -14.49 9.18 16.22
N PRO A 28 -15.07 8.28 15.38
CA PRO A 28 -14.28 7.48 14.45
C PRO A 28 -13.53 8.38 13.48
N ILE A 29 -12.45 7.87 12.91
CA ILE A 29 -11.81 8.48 11.74
C ILE A 29 -12.73 8.20 10.55
N ARG A 30 -13.20 9.24 9.89
CA ARG A 30 -14.08 9.14 8.73
C ARG A 30 -13.30 9.16 7.44
N VAL A 31 -13.50 8.13 6.65
CA VAL A 31 -12.74 7.87 5.43
C VAL A 31 -13.66 7.91 4.22
N GLY A 32 -13.26 8.67 3.20
CA GLY A 32 -13.83 8.64 1.86
C GLY A 32 -12.92 7.86 0.91
N VAL A 33 -13.49 7.03 0.05
CA VAL A 33 -12.75 6.25 -0.95
C VAL A 33 -13.07 6.74 -2.35
N ILE A 34 -12.06 7.04 -3.16
CA ILE A 34 -12.21 7.31 -4.59
C ILE A 34 -11.89 6.02 -5.35
N GLY A 35 -12.91 5.39 -5.91
CA GLY A 35 -12.82 4.11 -6.61
C GLY A 35 -13.64 3.01 -5.95
N SER A 36 -14.38 2.26 -6.74
CA SER A 36 -15.27 1.16 -6.31
C SER A 36 -14.99 -0.14 -7.07
N GLY A 37 -13.72 -0.34 -7.46
CA GLY A 37 -13.24 -1.61 -8.01
C GLY A 37 -12.97 -2.63 -6.90
N GLU A 38 -12.19 -3.65 -7.21
CA GLU A 38 -11.77 -4.70 -6.28
C GLU A 38 -11.19 -4.10 -4.99
N MET A 39 -10.19 -3.23 -5.09
CA MET A 39 -9.55 -2.58 -3.93
C MET A 39 -10.53 -1.73 -3.10
N GLY A 40 -11.41 -0.97 -3.74
CA GLY A 40 -12.44 -0.20 -3.04
C GLY A 40 -13.43 -1.08 -2.28
N THR A 41 -13.78 -2.25 -2.85
CA THR A 41 -14.63 -3.26 -2.20
C THR A 41 -13.94 -3.83 -0.95
N ASP A 42 -12.67 -4.17 -1.06
CA ASP A 42 -11.87 -4.67 0.06
C ASP A 42 -11.77 -3.65 1.19
N LEU A 43 -11.55 -2.36 0.85
CA LEU A 43 -11.50 -1.27 1.82
C LEU A 43 -12.80 -1.13 2.61
N VAL A 44 -13.95 -1.17 1.92
CA VAL A 44 -15.26 -1.13 2.60
C VAL A 44 -15.45 -2.32 3.50
N THR A 45 -15.10 -3.51 3.02
CA THR A 45 -15.24 -4.77 3.78
C THR A 45 -14.33 -4.79 4.99
N GLN A 46 -13.07 -4.40 4.83
CA GLN A 46 -12.11 -4.36 5.94
C GLN A 46 -12.47 -3.26 6.95
N GLY A 47 -12.83 -2.07 6.47
CA GLY A 47 -13.23 -0.95 7.32
C GLY A 47 -14.45 -1.28 8.21
N MET A 48 -15.40 -2.07 7.70
CA MET A 48 -16.55 -2.53 8.48
C MET A 48 -16.14 -3.39 9.69
N LEU A 49 -15.02 -4.12 9.60
CA LEU A 49 -14.49 -4.96 10.69
C LEU A 49 -13.70 -4.16 11.74
N MET A 50 -13.30 -2.94 11.44
CA MET A 50 -12.41 -2.14 12.27
C MET A 50 -13.20 -1.22 13.20
N ARG A 51 -12.78 -1.15 14.47
CA ARG A 51 -13.32 -0.16 15.41
C ARG A 51 -12.59 1.16 15.25
N GLY A 52 -13.34 2.27 15.25
CA GLY A 52 -12.77 3.62 15.23
C GLY A 52 -12.39 4.13 13.84
N ILE A 53 -12.63 3.35 12.80
CA ILE A 53 -12.58 3.76 11.39
C ILE A 53 -13.98 3.59 10.79
N GLU A 54 -14.40 4.53 9.98
CA GLU A 54 -15.69 4.52 9.29
C GLU A 54 -15.48 4.88 7.82
N ILE A 55 -15.63 3.90 6.93
CA ILE A 55 -15.71 4.20 5.49
C ILE A 55 -17.10 4.77 5.23
N CYS A 56 -17.19 6.10 5.17
CA CYS A 56 -18.45 6.82 5.17
C CYS A 56 -18.94 7.23 3.78
N ALA A 57 -18.07 7.23 2.77
CA ALA A 57 -18.44 7.58 1.41
C ALA A 57 -17.53 6.91 0.36
N ILE A 58 -18.11 6.57 -0.79
CA ILE A 58 -17.40 6.10 -1.98
C ILE A 58 -17.72 7.01 -3.15
N ALA A 59 -16.68 7.52 -3.79
CA ALA A 59 -16.80 8.23 -5.06
C ALA A 59 -16.57 7.28 -6.23
N THR A 60 -17.51 7.24 -7.16
CA THR A 60 -17.43 6.40 -8.35
C THR A 60 -18.19 7.02 -9.52
N ARG A 61 -17.76 6.69 -10.74
CA ARG A 61 -18.50 7.01 -11.98
C ARG A 61 -19.57 5.96 -12.30
N ARG A 62 -19.59 4.85 -11.56
CA ARG A 62 -20.47 3.71 -11.76
C ARG A 62 -21.13 3.34 -10.43
N PRO A 63 -22.26 3.97 -10.05
CA PRO A 63 -22.90 3.76 -8.75
C PRO A 63 -23.19 2.29 -8.43
N HIS A 64 -23.54 1.48 -9.44
CA HIS A 64 -23.81 0.05 -9.25
C HIS A 64 -22.61 -0.71 -8.66
N THR A 65 -21.36 -0.37 -9.01
CA THR A 65 -20.18 -1.05 -8.44
C THR A 65 -19.99 -0.71 -6.96
N ALA A 66 -20.37 0.47 -6.50
CA ALA A 66 -20.39 0.82 -5.08
C ALA A 66 -21.53 0.13 -4.32
N LEU A 67 -22.68 -0.07 -4.96
CA LEU A 67 -23.78 -0.87 -4.40
C LEU A 67 -23.36 -2.35 -4.25
N GLU A 68 -22.69 -2.91 -5.25
CA GLU A 68 -22.11 -4.27 -5.17
C GLU A 68 -21.10 -4.40 -4.04
N ALA A 69 -20.17 -3.44 -3.91
CA ALA A 69 -19.22 -3.40 -2.80
C ALA A 69 -19.92 -3.36 -1.43
N THR A 70 -20.99 -2.58 -1.34
CA THR A 70 -21.81 -2.51 -0.11
C THR A 70 -22.51 -3.84 0.17
N ALA A 71 -23.07 -4.48 -0.84
CA ALA A 71 -23.73 -5.78 -0.70
C ALA A 71 -22.74 -6.87 -0.26
N ILE A 72 -21.51 -6.85 -0.78
CA ILE A 72 -20.46 -7.77 -0.36
C ILE A 72 -20.09 -7.54 1.11
N ALA A 73 -19.89 -6.29 1.51
CA ALA A 73 -19.46 -5.94 2.86
C ALA A 73 -20.55 -6.17 3.91
N TYR A 74 -21.79 -5.77 3.63
CA TYR A 74 -22.88 -5.73 4.62
C TYR A 74 -23.97 -6.80 4.40
N GLY A 75 -23.90 -7.56 3.32
CA GLY A 75 -24.91 -8.58 2.97
C GLY A 75 -26.08 -8.06 2.14
N ASP A 76 -26.27 -6.75 2.06
CA ASP A 76 -27.27 -6.08 1.24
C ASP A 76 -26.86 -4.63 0.91
N THR A 77 -27.63 -3.95 0.05
CA THR A 77 -27.38 -2.57 -0.37
C THR A 77 -28.05 -1.52 0.55
N SER A 78 -28.77 -1.90 1.58
CA SER A 78 -29.54 -0.98 2.42
C SER A 78 -28.68 0.00 3.21
N HIS A 79 -27.39 -0.32 3.36
CA HIS A 79 -26.40 0.55 4.00
C HIS A 79 -25.89 1.68 3.11
N ALA A 80 -26.10 1.61 1.80
CA ALA A 80 -25.67 2.65 0.86
C ALA A 80 -26.82 3.58 0.48
N VAL A 81 -26.48 4.82 0.13
CA VAL A 81 -27.40 5.81 -0.41
C VAL A 81 -26.68 6.70 -1.42
N GLU A 82 -27.32 6.96 -2.56
CA GLU A 82 -26.80 7.92 -3.53
C GLU A 82 -26.94 9.36 -3.01
N ALA A 83 -25.86 10.11 -3.07
CA ALA A 83 -25.72 11.43 -2.49
C ALA A 83 -24.98 12.37 -3.45
N GLU A 84 -25.71 13.11 -4.26
CA GLU A 84 -25.19 13.97 -5.34
C GLU A 84 -24.67 15.33 -4.86
N THR A 85 -24.85 15.68 -3.59
CA THR A 85 -24.45 16.97 -3.02
C THR A 85 -23.78 16.76 -1.67
N GLN A 86 -22.93 17.71 -1.27
CA GLN A 86 -22.26 17.68 0.05
C GLN A 86 -23.26 17.54 1.21
N SER A 87 -24.42 18.23 1.15
CA SER A 87 -25.44 18.14 2.18
C SER A 87 -26.06 16.75 2.27
N LYS A 88 -26.28 16.08 1.13
CA LYS A 88 -26.78 14.69 1.10
C LYS A 88 -25.73 13.71 1.62
N VAL A 89 -24.42 13.93 1.29
CA VAL A 89 -23.33 13.12 1.84
C VAL A 89 -23.26 13.29 3.36
N SER A 90 -23.30 14.52 3.86
CA SER A 90 -23.31 14.78 5.31
C SER A 90 -24.50 14.12 6.02
N ALA A 91 -25.71 14.21 5.44
CA ALA A 91 -26.90 13.54 5.98
C ALA A 91 -26.77 12.00 5.98
N ALA A 92 -26.14 11.43 4.94
CA ALA A 92 -25.85 10.00 4.90
C ALA A 92 -24.90 9.58 6.03
N ILE A 93 -23.82 10.34 6.24
CA ILE A 93 -22.86 10.11 7.32
C ILE A 93 -23.53 10.18 8.70
N GLU A 94 -24.35 11.20 8.95
CA GLU A 94 -25.11 11.36 10.20
C GLU A 94 -26.06 10.18 10.44
N SER A 95 -26.63 9.64 9.36
CA SER A 95 -27.53 8.48 9.39
C SER A 95 -26.79 7.14 9.43
N LYS A 96 -25.43 7.15 9.51
CA LYS A 96 -24.56 5.96 9.45
C LYS A 96 -24.77 5.13 8.19
N LYS A 97 -24.96 5.79 7.06
CA LYS A 97 -25.07 5.22 5.73
C LYS A 97 -23.80 5.52 4.94
N LEU A 98 -23.42 4.59 4.07
CA LEU A 98 -22.35 4.77 3.10
C LEU A 98 -22.88 5.66 1.95
N ALA A 99 -22.33 6.85 1.79
CA ALA A 99 -22.72 7.73 0.69
C ALA A 99 -22.05 7.29 -0.62
N ILE A 100 -22.81 7.18 -1.70
CA ILE A 100 -22.29 6.98 -3.06
C ILE A 100 -22.37 8.31 -3.78
N THR A 101 -21.23 8.83 -4.25
CA THR A 101 -21.14 10.18 -4.77
C THR A 101 -20.10 10.33 -5.90
N SER A 102 -19.87 11.55 -6.37
CA SER A 102 -18.74 11.90 -7.27
C SER A 102 -17.50 12.29 -6.48
N ALA A 103 -16.32 12.21 -7.11
CA ALA A 103 -15.06 12.59 -6.47
C ALA A 103 -15.06 14.07 -6.06
N ASP A 104 -15.54 14.97 -6.92
CA ASP A 104 -15.64 16.40 -6.62
C ASP A 104 -16.50 16.68 -5.36
N VAL A 105 -17.64 16.04 -5.23
CA VAL A 105 -18.51 16.19 -4.05
C VAL A 105 -17.84 15.61 -2.82
N LEU A 106 -17.23 14.41 -2.93
CA LEU A 106 -16.57 13.72 -1.84
C LEU A 106 -15.47 14.59 -1.21
N VAL A 107 -14.53 15.04 -2.02
CA VAL A 107 -13.33 15.75 -1.51
C VAL A 107 -13.68 17.10 -0.88
N ARG A 108 -14.80 17.71 -1.27
CA ARG A 108 -15.29 18.98 -0.71
C ARG A 108 -16.19 18.81 0.50
N THR A 109 -16.69 17.60 0.79
CA THR A 109 -17.63 17.38 1.89
C THR A 109 -16.93 17.54 3.25
N PRO A 110 -17.46 18.42 4.14
CA PRO A 110 -16.94 18.56 5.49
C PRO A 110 -17.13 17.28 6.34
N GLY A 111 -16.28 17.09 7.35
CA GLY A 111 -16.41 15.98 8.30
C GLY A 111 -15.94 14.63 7.79
N ILE A 112 -15.26 14.59 6.65
CA ILE A 112 -14.46 13.46 6.19
C ILE A 112 -13.01 13.82 6.49
N ASP A 113 -12.29 12.96 7.21
CA ASP A 113 -10.93 13.22 7.70
C ASP A 113 -9.87 12.80 6.69
N VAL A 114 -10.08 11.65 6.04
CA VAL A 114 -9.11 11.00 5.15
C VAL A 114 -9.75 10.65 3.82
N ILE A 115 -9.02 10.85 2.74
CA ILE A 115 -9.35 10.31 1.41
C ILE A 115 -8.37 9.21 1.07
N ILE A 116 -8.88 8.08 0.57
CA ILE A 116 -8.08 7.01 -0.04
C ILE A 116 -8.32 7.04 -1.55
N ASP A 117 -7.28 7.29 -2.35
CA ASP A 117 -7.36 7.14 -3.81
C ASP A 117 -7.04 5.71 -4.23
N ALA A 118 -8.05 4.99 -4.69
CA ALA A 118 -7.97 3.63 -5.23
C ALA A 118 -8.33 3.56 -6.74
N THR A 119 -8.01 4.61 -7.50
CA THR A 119 -8.43 4.73 -8.91
C THR A 119 -7.45 4.08 -9.91
N GLY A 120 -6.16 3.99 -9.59
CA GLY A 120 -5.11 3.54 -10.52
C GLY A 120 -4.96 4.44 -11.75
N LYS A 121 -5.28 5.74 -11.63
CA LYS A 121 -5.23 6.71 -12.75
C LYS A 121 -4.57 8.01 -12.33
N PRO A 122 -3.32 8.28 -12.75
CA PRO A 122 -2.56 9.47 -12.34
C PRO A 122 -3.28 10.80 -12.61
N GLY A 123 -3.98 10.93 -13.74
CA GLY A 123 -4.71 12.15 -14.06
C GLY A 123 -5.88 12.45 -13.13
N VAL A 124 -6.54 11.41 -12.60
CA VAL A 124 -7.62 11.57 -11.61
C VAL A 124 -7.04 12.03 -10.27
N ALA A 125 -5.91 11.44 -9.88
CA ALA A 125 -5.21 11.82 -8.66
C ALA A 125 -4.74 13.28 -8.69
N ALA A 126 -4.16 13.73 -9.79
CA ALA A 126 -3.68 15.10 -9.92
C ALA A 126 -4.77 16.14 -9.61
N ASP A 127 -6.00 15.87 -10.05
CA ASP A 127 -7.13 16.79 -9.86
C ASP A 127 -7.76 16.67 -8.45
N PHE A 128 -8.10 15.46 -8.03
CA PHE A 128 -8.92 15.27 -6.82
C PHE A 128 -8.10 15.13 -5.54
N ASP A 129 -6.88 14.59 -5.60
CA ASP A 129 -6.06 14.42 -4.40
C ASP A 129 -5.53 15.76 -3.91
N LEU A 130 -5.08 16.61 -4.83
CA LEU A 130 -4.69 17.98 -4.49
C LEU A 130 -5.88 18.74 -3.89
N MET A 131 -7.05 18.65 -4.53
CA MET A 131 -8.27 19.28 -4.03
C MET A 131 -8.67 18.76 -2.64
N ALA A 132 -8.53 17.45 -2.36
CA ALA A 132 -8.79 16.88 -1.05
C ALA A 132 -7.89 17.51 0.02
N MET A 133 -6.59 17.63 -0.25
CA MET A 133 -5.62 18.25 0.65
C MET A 133 -5.90 19.74 0.85
N GLU A 134 -6.29 20.49 -0.18
CA GLU A 134 -6.72 21.88 -0.08
C GLU A 134 -7.97 22.07 0.80
N HIS A 135 -8.81 21.03 0.90
CA HIS A 135 -9.96 20.99 1.82
C HIS A 135 -9.62 20.39 3.20
N GLY A 136 -8.32 20.32 3.53
CA GLY A 136 -7.83 19.90 4.86
C GLY A 136 -7.94 18.41 5.14
N LYS A 137 -8.08 17.57 4.10
CA LYS A 137 -8.16 16.12 4.26
C LYS A 137 -6.79 15.47 4.16
N HIS A 138 -6.54 14.48 4.98
CA HIS A 138 -5.39 13.60 4.82
C HIS A 138 -5.57 12.72 3.59
N LEU A 139 -4.47 12.34 2.95
CA LEU A 139 -4.48 11.54 1.73
C LEU A 139 -3.69 10.25 1.90
N VAL A 140 -4.35 9.14 1.61
CA VAL A 140 -3.74 7.81 1.52
C VAL A 140 -3.79 7.33 0.08
N MET A 141 -2.62 7.07 -0.49
CA MET A 141 -2.44 6.76 -1.89
C MET A 141 -2.37 5.25 -2.11
N MET A 142 -3.38 4.66 -2.74
CA MET A 142 -3.29 3.33 -3.35
C MET A 142 -3.04 3.40 -4.86
N ASN A 143 -3.15 4.58 -5.44
CA ASN A 143 -2.84 4.85 -6.84
C ASN A 143 -1.32 5.05 -6.98
N VAL A 144 -0.58 3.95 -6.90
CA VAL A 144 0.89 3.97 -6.92
C VAL A 144 1.45 4.53 -8.23
N GLU A 145 0.70 4.45 -9.32
CA GLU A 145 1.05 5.06 -10.60
C GLU A 145 1.06 6.59 -10.51
N ALA A 146 0.16 7.16 -9.72
CA ALA A 146 0.18 8.59 -9.42
C ALA A 146 1.32 8.94 -8.46
N ASP A 147 1.56 8.14 -7.42
CA ASP A 147 2.64 8.38 -6.46
C ASP A 147 4.00 8.45 -7.17
N VAL A 148 4.34 7.48 -8.01
CA VAL A 148 5.63 7.50 -8.72
C VAL A 148 5.76 8.64 -9.74
N THR A 149 4.64 9.17 -10.22
CA THR A 149 4.60 10.23 -11.23
C THR A 149 4.65 11.63 -10.61
N ILE A 150 3.82 11.88 -9.59
CA ILE A 150 3.61 13.19 -8.98
C ILE A 150 3.70 13.17 -7.44
N GLY A 151 3.94 12.01 -6.82
CA GLY A 151 3.99 11.86 -5.36
C GLY A 151 4.92 12.84 -4.65
N PRO A 152 6.16 13.09 -5.13
CA PRO A 152 7.04 14.10 -4.53
C PRO A 152 6.44 15.52 -4.53
N TYR A 153 5.64 15.86 -5.53
CA TYR A 153 4.89 17.12 -5.56
C TYR A 153 3.74 17.10 -4.56
N LEU A 154 2.92 16.05 -4.55
CA LEU A 154 1.80 15.90 -3.61
C LEU A 154 2.29 15.92 -2.16
N LYS A 155 3.41 15.25 -1.85
CA LYS A 155 4.02 15.28 -0.51
C LYS A 155 4.42 16.70 -0.09
N LYS A 156 5.03 17.47 -1.00
CA LYS A 156 5.39 18.86 -0.74
C LYS A 156 4.16 19.73 -0.49
N GLU A 157 3.08 19.54 -1.25
CA GLU A 157 1.83 20.26 -1.04
C GLU A 157 1.15 19.85 0.26
N ALA A 158 1.16 18.58 0.62
CA ALA A 158 0.65 18.10 1.91
C ALA A 158 1.38 18.78 3.08
N ASP A 159 2.71 18.85 3.02
CA ASP A 159 3.52 19.54 4.05
C ASP A 159 3.17 21.02 4.15
N ARG A 160 2.99 21.70 3.00
CA ARG A 160 2.58 23.10 2.95
C ARG A 160 1.19 23.33 3.54
N LEU A 161 0.27 22.39 3.31
CA LEU A 161 -1.12 22.46 3.77
C LEU A 161 -1.31 21.93 5.21
N GLY A 162 -0.28 21.30 5.80
CA GLY A 162 -0.34 20.72 7.13
C GLY A 162 -1.19 19.46 7.24
N VAL A 163 -1.29 18.70 6.14
CA VAL A 163 -2.00 17.42 6.09
C VAL A 163 -1.02 16.25 5.86
N VAL A 164 -1.46 15.04 6.14
CA VAL A 164 -0.68 13.83 5.89
C VAL A 164 -0.89 13.37 4.45
N TYR A 165 0.21 13.03 3.78
CA TYR A 165 0.26 12.26 2.54
C TYR A 165 1.09 11.02 2.78
N SER A 166 0.54 9.86 2.47
CA SER A 166 1.22 8.57 2.61
C SER A 166 0.76 7.59 1.53
N VAL A 167 1.65 6.71 1.10
CA VAL A 167 1.25 5.50 0.37
C VAL A 167 0.58 4.54 1.35
N GLY A 168 -0.45 3.83 0.90
CA GLY A 168 -1.23 2.92 1.74
C GLY A 168 -0.40 1.77 2.30
N ALA A 169 -0.58 1.46 3.58
CA ALA A 169 0.02 0.27 4.20
C ALA A 169 -0.37 -1.01 3.44
N GLY A 170 0.48 -2.02 3.49
CA GLY A 170 0.21 -3.33 2.91
C GLY A 170 0.55 -3.49 1.43
N ASP A 171 0.93 -2.45 0.72
CA ASP A 171 1.59 -2.56 -0.58
C ASP A 171 3.10 -2.77 -0.39
N GLU A 172 3.81 -3.29 -1.39
CA GLU A 172 5.24 -3.61 -1.26
C GLU A 172 6.09 -2.40 -0.88
N PRO A 173 5.89 -1.19 -1.44
CA PRO A 173 6.66 -0.02 -1.01
C PRO A 173 6.51 0.28 0.48
N SER A 174 5.29 0.34 1.00
CA SER A 174 5.03 0.62 2.41
C SER A 174 5.55 -0.48 3.32
N SER A 175 5.36 -1.75 2.94
CA SER A 175 5.88 -2.89 3.69
C SER A 175 7.41 -2.92 3.72
N CYS A 176 8.06 -2.49 2.63
CA CYS A 176 9.51 -2.34 2.57
C CYS A 176 9.98 -1.18 3.46
N MET A 177 9.24 -0.06 3.48
CA MET A 177 9.55 1.08 4.35
C MET A 177 9.53 0.73 5.84
N GLU A 178 8.61 -0.15 6.29
CA GLU A 178 8.63 -0.65 7.67
C GLU A 178 9.97 -1.32 8.03
N LEU A 179 10.53 -2.13 7.13
CA LEU A 179 11.84 -2.75 7.33
C LEU A 179 12.99 -1.74 7.24
N ILE A 180 12.89 -0.76 6.34
CA ILE A 180 13.88 0.30 6.20
C ILE A 180 13.91 1.17 7.46
N GLU A 181 12.75 1.58 7.98
CA GLU A 181 12.66 2.36 9.22
C GLU A 181 13.21 1.57 10.41
N PHE A 182 12.84 0.30 10.54
CA PHE A 182 13.40 -0.57 11.57
C PHE A 182 14.94 -0.64 11.50
N ALA A 183 15.48 -0.91 10.30
CA ALA A 183 16.91 -1.06 10.11
C ALA A 183 17.67 0.26 10.34
N THR A 184 17.19 1.36 9.80
CA THR A 184 17.85 2.67 9.92
C THR A 184 17.73 3.24 11.34
N THR A 185 16.63 2.98 12.05
CA THR A 185 16.49 3.36 13.46
C THR A 185 17.51 2.63 14.35
N LEU A 186 17.86 1.38 14.00
CA LEU A 186 18.93 0.64 14.66
C LEU A 186 20.34 1.07 14.21
N GLY A 187 20.45 1.98 13.24
CA GLY A 187 21.73 2.49 12.74
C GLY A 187 22.39 1.62 11.67
N TYR A 188 21.67 0.66 11.08
CA TYR A 188 22.22 -0.15 10.00
C TYR A 188 22.26 0.60 8.68
N ARG A 189 23.32 0.36 7.90
CA ARG A 189 23.39 0.83 6.53
C ARG A 189 22.59 -0.07 5.61
N ILE A 190 21.72 0.54 4.79
CA ILE A 190 20.99 -0.19 3.75
C ILE A 190 21.90 -0.46 2.56
N VAL A 191 22.02 -1.71 2.19
CA VAL A 191 22.79 -2.17 1.02
C VAL A 191 21.88 -2.27 -0.21
N SER A 192 20.76 -2.98 -0.05
CA SER A 192 19.71 -3.06 -1.04
C SER A 192 18.35 -3.24 -0.37
N ALA A 193 17.30 -2.79 -1.03
CA ALA A 193 15.93 -2.95 -0.56
C ALA A 193 14.99 -3.26 -1.73
N GLY A 194 13.93 -4.01 -1.48
CA GLY A 194 12.96 -4.31 -2.53
C GLY A 194 12.04 -5.47 -2.25
N LYS A 195 11.60 -6.13 -3.32
CA LYS A 195 10.57 -7.18 -3.25
C LYS A 195 11.00 -8.51 -3.86
N GLY A 196 10.33 -9.57 -3.44
CA GLY A 196 10.28 -10.83 -4.16
C GLY A 196 9.24 -10.79 -5.28
N LYS A 197 9.52 -11.50 -6.38
CA LYS A 197 8.62 -11.64 -7.52
C LYS A 197 8.32 -13.13 -7.78
N ASN A 198 7.04 -13.44 -7.98
CA ASN A 198 6.60 -14.83 -8.21
C ASN A 198 6.89 -15.31 -9.63
N ASN A 199 6.80 -14.40 -10.60
CA ASN A 199 6.84 -14.76 -12.01
C ASN A 199 8.11 -14.24 -12.67
N PRO A 200 8.73 -15.01 -13.59
CA PRO A 200 9.74 -14.47 -14.50
C PRO A 200 9.15 -13.27 -15.26
N LEU A 201 10.04 -12.36 -15.67
CA LEU A 201 9.64 -11.27 -16.56
C LEU A 201 9.42 -11.75 -17.97
N ASN A 202 8.36 -11.23 -18.59
CA ASN A 202 8.11 -11.29 -20.03
C ASN A 202 7.81 -9.87 -20.51
N HIS A 203 8.82 -9.14 -20.93
CA HIS A 203 8.72 -7.74 -21.35
C HIS A 203 7.87 -7.55 -22.62
N ASP A 204 7.68 -8.61 -23.43
CA ASP A 204 6.91 -8.56 -24.66
C ASP A 204 5.42 -8.92 -24.46
N ALA A 205 5.01 -9.21 -23.20
CA ALA A 205 3.63 -9.54 -22.88
C ALA A 205 2.70 -8.36 -23.15
N VAL A 206 1.57 -8.67 -23.80
CA VAL A 206 0.51 -7.68 -24.06
C VAL A 206 -0.81 -8.13 -23.42
N PRO A 207 -1.75 -7.20 -23.14
CA PRO A 207 -3.01 -7.56 -22.50
C PRO A 207 -3.81 -8.66 -23.20
N ASP A 208 -3.70 -8.75 -24.52
CA ASP A 208 -4.42 -9.76 -25.29
C ASP A 208 -3.92 -11.18 -25.02
N ASP A 209 -2.66 -11.37 -24.68
CA ASP A 209 -2.09 -12.69 -24.33
C ASP A 209 -2.70 -13.27 -23.05
N TYR A 210 -3.23 -12.40 -22.19
CA TYR A 210 -3.76 -12.75 -20.87
C TYR A 210 -5.28 -12.58 -20.76
N ARG A 211 -5.98 -12.36 -21.86
CA ARG A 211 -7.43 -12.10 -21.88
C ARG A 211 -8.25 -13.26 -21.28
N GLU A 212 -7.94 -14.48 -21.64
CA GLU A 212 -8.64 -15.68 -21.15
C GLU A 212 -8.40 -15.88 -19.66
N GLU A 213 -7.16 -15.74 -19.20
CA GLU A 213 -6.81 -15.86 -17.80
C GLU A 213 -7.45 -14.75 -16.95
N ALA A 214 -7.43 -13.53 -17.45
CA ALA A 214 -8.07 -12.40 -16.81
C ALA A 214 -9.58 -12.62 -16.64
N THR A 215 -10.24 -13.11 -17.69
CA THR A 215 -11.68 -13.45 -17.64
C THR A 215 -11.95 -14.52 -16.58
N ARG A 216 -11.15 -15.58 -16.53
CA ARG A 216 -11.30 -16.65 -15.53
C ARG A 216 -11.12 -16.14 -14.10
N ARG A 217 -10.24 -15.16 -13.89
CA ARG A 217 -9.94 -14.55 -12.58
C ARG A 217 -10.78 -13.32 -12.26
N ASN A 218 -11.73 -12.95 -13.13
CA ASN A 218 -12.50 -11.71 -13.03
C ASN A 218 -11.63 -10.45 -12.88
N MET A 219 -10.52 -10.40 -13.61
CA MET A 219 -9.55 -9.32 -13.60
C MET A 219 -9.53 -8.56 -14.93
N ASN A 220 -8.97 -7.35 -14.89
CA ASN A 220 -8.66 -6.62 -16.12
C ASN A 220 -7.39 -7.21 -16.77
N PRO A 221 -7.40 -7.56 -18.06
CA PRO A 221 -6.22 -8.09 -18.75
C PRO A 221 -5.00 -7.18 -18.66
N ARG A 222 -5.19 -5.86 -18.67
CA ARG A 222 -4.10 -4.89 -18.50
C ARG A 222 -3.44 -5.03 -17.13
N MET A 223 -4.22 -5.15 -16.06
CA MET A 223 -3.65 -5.34 -14.71
C MET A 223 -2.91 -6.66 -14.59
N LEU A 224 -3.41 -7.72 -15.25
CA LEU A 224 -2.76 -9.01 -15.19
C LEU A 224 -1.40 -9.00 -15.89
N VAL A 225 -1.29 -8.33 -17.03
CA VAL A 225 -0.02 -8.24 -17.77
C VAL A 225 1.02 -7.42 -17.00
N GLU A 226 0.63 -6.41 -16.23
CA GLU A 226 1.55 -5.60 -15.41
C GLU A 226 2.32 -6.42 -14.37
N PHE A 227 1.76 -7.56 -13.93
CA PHE A 227 2.48 -8.51 -13.07
C PHE A 227 3.55 -9.32 -13.83
N VAL A 228 3.46 -9.41 -15.14
CA VAL A 228 4.32 -10.27 -15.98
C VAL A 228 5.35 -9.47 -16.75
N ASP A 229 4.96 -8.30 -17.30
CA ASP A 229 5.86 -7.45 -18.11
C ASP A 229 6.89 -6.68 -17.26
N GLY A 230 6.71 -6.65 -15.95
CA GLY A 230 7.59 -5.98 -14.99
C GLY A 230 7.19 -4.55 -14.65
N SER A 231 6.20 -3.96 -15.32
CA SER A 231 5.81 -2.55 -15.06
C SER A 231 5.38 -2.34 -13.61
N LYS A 232 4.57 -3.24 -13.03
CA LYS A 232 4.19 -3.16 -11.62
C LYS A 232 5.41 -3.19 -10.70
N THR A 233 6.36 -4.09 -10.92
CA THR A 233 7.60 -4.16 -10.14
C THR A 233 8.42 -2.87 -10.26
N MET A 234 8.53 -2.29 -11.46
CA MET A 234 9.26 -1.03 -11.67
C MET A 234 8.60 0.14 -10.95
N VAL A 235 7.27 0.23 -10.98
CA VAL A 235 6.48 1.24 -10.25
C VAL A 235 6.74 1.14 -8.75
N GLU A 236 6.64 -0.04 -8.16
CA GLU A 236 6.85 -0.26 -6.74
C GLU A 236 8.28 0.08 -6.30
N MET A 237 9.29 -0.34 -7.06
CA MET A 237 10.68 0.00 -6.76
C MET A 237 10.97 1.50 -6.93
N CYS A 238 10.31 2.16 -7.87
CA CYS A 238 10.37 3.61 -8.04
C CYS A 238 9.78 4.35 -6.83
N ALA A 239 8.66 3.87 -6.27
CA ALA A 239 8.07 4.44 -5.06
C ALA A 239 9.05 4.36 -3.86
N ILE A 240 9.71 3.20 -3.65
CA ILE A 240 10.75 3.06 -2.62
C ILE A 240 11.92 4.02 -2.89
N ALA A 241 12.38 4.11 -4.13
CA ALA A 241 13.46 5.00 -4.53
C ALA A 241 13.14 6.47 -4.24
N ASN A 242 11.93 6.92 -4.59
CA ASN A 242 11.46 8.28 -4.33
C ASN A 242 11.38 8.60 -2.83
N ALA A 243 10.94 7.64 -2.01
CA ALA A 243 10.80 7.81 -0.58
C ALA A 243 12.15 7.83 0.18
N THR A 244 13.15 7.13 -0.33
CA THR A 244 14.39 6.83 0.42
C THR A 244 15.65 7.46 -0.16
N GLY A 245 15.64 7.81 -1.44
CA GLY A 245 16.86 8.19 -2.19
C GLY A 245 17.72 6.99 -2.60
N LEU A 246 17.29 5.75 -2.35
CA LEU A 246 17.88 4.57 -2.98
C LEU A 246 17.68 4.66 -4.49
N VAL A 247 18.55 4.02 -5.27
CA VAL A 247 18.49 4.09 -6.73
C VAL A 247 18.65 2.70 -7.35
N PRO A 248 18.14 2.45 -8.55
CA PRO A 248 18.48 1.24 -9.27
C PRO A 248 20.00 1.22 -9.61
N ASP A 249 20.64 0.07 -9.41
CA ASP A 249 22.08 -0.08 -9.68
C ASP A 249 22.39 -0.10 -11.18
N VAL A 250 21.48 -0.65 -11.95
CA VAL A 250 21.49 -0.68 -13.42
C VAL A 250 20.09 -0.37 -13.95
N PRO A 251 19.93 0.10 -15.19
CA PRO A 251 18.61 0.29 -15.81
C PRO A 251 17.78 -1.00 -15.74
N GLY A 252 16.55 -0.89 -15.19
CA GLY A 252 15.66 -2.03 -15.00
C GLY A 252 16.01 -2.95 -13.82
N MET A 253 17.05 -2.61 -13.05
CA MET A 253 17.56 -3.41 -11.92
C MET A 253 18.16 -4.76 -12.36
N HIS A 254 18.73 -5.53 -11.44
CA HIS A 254 19.35 -6.81 -11.76
C HIS A 254 18.33 -7.96 -11.83
N GLY A 255 17.37 -7.97 -10.90
CA GLY A 255 16.35 -9.02 -10.80
C GLY A 255 16.93 -10.44 -10.72
N PRO A 256 17.90 -10.71 -9.83
CA PRO A 256 18.58 -11.98 -9.82
C PRO A 256 17.68 -13.14 -9.43
N LYS A 257 18.07 -14.34 -9.81
CA LYS A 257 17.52 -15.56 -9.22
C LYS A 257 18.24 -15.80 -7.89
N ALA A 258 17.54 -15.53 -6.79
CA ALA A 258 18.04 -15.80 -5.46
C ALA A 258 16.88 -16.23 -4.55
N ASP A 259 17.03 -17.34 -3.87
CA ASP A 259 16.11 -17.79 -2.85
C ASP A 259 16.22 -16.90 -1.60
N ARG A 260 15.22 -16.93 -0.74
CA ARG A 260 15.18 -16.08 0.46
C ARG A 260 16.47 -16.17 1.28
N ASP A 261 17.02 -17.36 1.48
CA ASP A 261 18.18 -17.58 2.34
C ASP A 261 19.52 -17.20 1.67
N ASP A 262 19.47 -16.85 0.37
CA ASP A 262 20.65 -16.43 -0.42
C ASP A 262 20.65 -14.96 -0.79
N MET A 263 19.58 -14.21 -0.52
CA MET A 263 19.48 -12.78 -0.87
C MET A 263 20.67 -11.96 -0.34
N ALA A 264 21.07 -12.17 0.92
CA ALA A 264 22.20 -11.49 1.55
C ALA A 264 23.58 -11.91 1.02
N LYS A 265 23.64 -12.91 0.14
CA LYS A 265 24.87 -13.31 -0.56
C LYS A 265 24.92 -12.78 -1.99
N VAL A 266 23.76 -12.51 -2.59
CA VAL A 266 23.62 -12.13 -3.99
C VAL A 266 23.47 -10.61 -4.14
N LEU A 267 22.54 -10.00 -3.36
CA LEU A 267 22.20 -8.58 -3.45
C LEU A 267 23.13 -7.70 -2.59
N ILE A 268 24.43 -7.93 -2.72
CA ILE A 268 25.53 -7.21 -2.07
C ILE A 268 26.57 -6.78 -3.11
N PRO A 269 27.56 -5.92 -2.76
CA PRO A 269 28.56 -5.46 -3.71
C PRO A 269 29.38 -6.58 -4.34
N LYS A 270 29.76 -6.41 -5.60
CA LYS A 270 30.67 -7.32 -6.33
C LYS A 270 31.99 -7.53 -5.61
N ALA A 271 32.52 -6.50 -4.96
CA ALA A 271 33.73 -6.59 -4.18
C ALA A 271 33.65 -7.60 -3.03
N ASP A 272 32.44 -7.85 -2.54
CA ASP A 272 32.15 -8.76 -1.44
C ASP A 272 31.50 -10.09 -1.92
N GLY A 273 31.55 -10.35 -3.23
CA GLY A 273 31.11 -11.60 -3.84
C GLY A 273 29.67 -11.57 -4.38
N GLY A 274 28.98 -10.45 -4.34
CA GLY A 274 27.62 -10.28 -4.89
C GLY A 274 27.60 -9.75 -6.32
N ILE A 275 26.50 -9.07 -6.68
CA ILE A 275 26.25 -8.59 -8.04
C ILE A 275 26.19 -7.07 -8.18
N LEU A 276 26.08 -6.34 -7.06
CA LEU A 276 25.84 -4.90 -7.09
C LEU A 276 27.15 -4.12 -7.37
N ASN A 277 27.04 -3.01 -8.11
CA ASN A 277 28.15 -2.10 -8.33
C ASN A 277 28.36 -1.16 -7.13
N ARG A 278 27.33 -0.95 -6.30
CA ARG A 278 27.32 -0.06 -5.15
C ARG A 278 26.30 -0.49 -4.08
N LYS A 279 26.40 0.10 -2.89
CA LYS A 279 25.37 0.01 -1.83
C LYS A 279 24.33 1.12 -2.00
N GLY A 280 23.17 0.95 -1.37
CA GLY A 280 22.09 1.94 -1.41
C GLY A 280 21.23 1.83 -2.67
N VAL A 281 20.82 0.62 -3.02
CA VAL A 281 20.06 0.35 -4.25
C VAL A 281 18.67 -0.23 -3.98
N VAL A 282 17.75 -0.04 -4.93
CA VAL A 282 16.52 -0.82 -5.03
C VAL A 282 16.72 -1.95 -6.03
N ASP A 283 16.16 -3.13 -5.72
CA ASP A 283 16.19 -4.29 -6.61
C ASP A 283 15.02 -5.24 -6.29
N TYR A 284 14.78 -6.21 -7.14
CA TYR A 284 13.85 -7.30 -6.88
C TYR A 284 14.57 -8.65 -7.05
N THR A 285 13.99 -9.71 -6.53
CA THR A 285 14.53 -11.06 -6.71
C THR A 285 13.44 -12.06 -7.11
N VAL A 286 13.84 -13.09 -7.85
CA VAL A 286 12.96 -14.19 -8.24
C VAL A 286 13.53 -15.47 -7.66
N GLY A 287 12.79 -16.13 -6.77
CA GLY A 287 13.29 -17.34 -6.11
C GLY A 287 12.25 -17.97 -5.20
N LYS A 288 12.68 -19.02 -4.52
CA LYS A 288 11.83 -19.75 -3.57
C LYS A 288 11.70 -18.96 -2.27
N GLY A 289 10.46 -18.77 -1.82
CA GLY A 289 10.15 -18.14 -0.53
C GLY A 289 10.36 -16.63 -0.47
N VAL A 290 10.56 -15.97 -1.64
CA VAL A 290 10.75 -14.52 -1.71
C VAL A 290 9.45 -13.75 -1.93
N ALA A 291 8.44 -14.40 -2.49
CA ALA A 291 7.15 -13.76 -2.77
C ALA A 291 5.98 -14.63 -2.23
N PRO A 292 4.90 -13.99 -1.74
CA PRO A 292 4.79 -12.55 -1.54
C PRO A 292 5.74 -12.09 -0.42
N GLY A 293 6.42 -10.95 -0.59
CA GLY A 293 7.28 -10.41 0.46
C GLY A 293 8.23 -9.32 0.00
N VAL A 294 8.75 -8.62 0.98
CA VAL A 294 9.71 -7.53 0.80
C VAL A 294 10.96 -7.78 1.64
N PHE A 295 12.07 -7.22 1.23
CA PHE A 295 13.34 -7.41 1.91
C PHE A 295 14.16 -6.12 2.02
N VAL A 296 15.05 -6.12 3.00
CA VAL A 296 16.11 -5.13 3.15
C VAL A 296 17.41 -5.87 3.49
N ILE A 297 18.43 -5.69 2.68
CA ILE A 297 19.77 -6.16 2.99
C ILE A 297 20.50 -5.06 3.72
N VAL A 298 20.98 -5.37 4.91
CA VAL A 298 21.72 -4.45 5.78
C VAL A 298 23.15 -4.88 5.96
N GLU A 299 24.02 -3.91 6.25
CA GLU A 299 25.39 -4.14 6.66
C GLU A 299 25.56 -3.82 8.14
N ALA A 300 26.09 -4.77 8.89
CA ALA A 300 26.53 -4.57 10.28
C ALA A 300 28.05 -4.38 10.30
N GLU A 301 28.53 -3.28 10.92
CA GLU A 301 29.95 -2.94 10.94
C GLU A 301 30.63 -3.36 12.25
N HIS A 302 29.90 -3.33 13.37
CA HIS A 302 30.50 -3.60 14.67
C HIS A 302 30.66 -5.10 14.94
N PRO A 303 31.89 -5.62 15.27
CA PRO A 303 32.15 -7.05 15.44
C PRO A 303 31.22 -7.73 16.46
N ARG A 304 30.86 -7.04 17.56
CA ARG A 304 29.95 -7.57 18.57
C ARG A 304 28.52 -7.74 18.02
N ILE A 305 28.08 -6.87 17.13
CA ILE A 305 26.74 -6.98 16.50
C ILE A 305 26.74 -8.15 15.51
N ILE A 306 27.81 -8.27 14.71
CA ILE A 306 27.99 -9.39 13.77
C ILE A 306 27.94 -10.72 14.54
N GLU A 307 28.77 -10.88 15.57
CA GLU A 307 28.76 -12.05 16.44
C GLU A 307 27.34 -12.36 16.95
N ARG A 308 26.63 -11.33 17.43
CA ARG A 308 25.29 -11.51 17.99
C ARG A 308 24.25 -11.93 16.96
N MET A 309 24.29 -11.35 15.75
CA MET A 309 23.38 -11.71 14.66
C MET A 309 23.65 -13.13 14.15
N ASP A 310 24.93 -13.52 14.07
CA ASP A 310 25.32 -14.89 13.73
C ASP A 310 24.83 -15.91 14.79
N ASP A 311 24.96 -15.59 16.07
CA ASP A 311 24.44 -16.41 17.18
C ASP A 311 22.91 -16.56 17.13
N LEU A 312 22.20 -15.51 16.72
CA LEU A 312 20.75 -15.52 16.53
C LEU A 312 20.30 -16.21 15.23
N HIS A 313 21.23 -16.71 14.44
CA HIS A 313 20.97 -17.39 13.16
C HIS A 313 20.24 -16.52 12.13
N ILE A 314 20.47 -15.20 12.16
CA ILE A 314 19.93 -14.27 11.15
C ILE A 314 20.64 -14.46 9.81
N GLY A 315 21.89 -14.89 9.81
CA GLY A 315 22.71 -15.12 8.64
C GLY A 315 24.18 -15.28 9.00
N LYS A 316 25.05 -14.97 8.05
CA LYS A 316 26.50 -14.83 8.22
C LYS A 316 26.90 -13.42 7.81
N GLY A 317 27.48 -12.67 8.78
CA GLY A 317 27.86 -11.28 8.57
C GLY A 317 29.00 -11.08 7.56
N PRO A 318 29.21 -9.83 7.13
CA PRO A 318 28.59 -8.62 7.66
C PRO A 318 27.20 -8.24 7.06
N TYR A 319 26.69 -8.99 6.08
CA TYR A 319 25.44 -8.71 5.39
C TYR A 319 24.32 -9.61 5.87
N TYR A 320 23.14 -9.01 6.16
CA TYR A 320 21.97 -9.73 6.68
C TYR A 320 20.71 -9.30 5.93
N ALA A 321 19.80 -10.25 5.72
CA ALA A 321 18.50 -9.99 5.12
C ALA A 321 17.42 -9.87 6.21
N PHE A 322 16.76 -8.72 6.28
CA PHE A 322 15.49 -8.58 6.97
C PHE A 322 14.38 -8.79 5.95
N PHE A 323 13.41 -9.62 6.29
CA PHE A 323 12.39 -10.07 5.35
C PHE A 323 11.00 -10.07 6.00
N ARG A 324 10.05 -9.45 5.34
CA ARG A 324 8.63 -9.54 5.68
C ARG A 324 7.96 -10.49 4.67
N PRO A 325 7.43 -11.67 5.13
CA PRO A 325 7.02 -12.76 4.22
C PRO A 325 5.62 -12.59 3.62
N TYR A 326 4.93 -11.50 3.90
CA TYR A 326 3.60 -11.20 3.39
C TYR A 326 3.34 -9.69 3.37
N HIS A 327 2.36 -9.30 2.58
CA HIS A 327 1.72 -8.00 2.58
C HIS A 327 0.25 -8.22 2.16
N LEU A 328 -0.68 -7.50 2.74
CA LEU A 328 -2.12 -7.72 2.56
C LEU A 328 -2.80 -6.66 1.69
N THR A 329 -2.02 -5.85 0.99
CA THR A 329 -2.49 -4.82 0.05
C THR A 329 -3.66 -4.00 0.62
N SER A 330 -4.81 -3.96 -0.06
CA SER A 330 -6.00 -3.20 0.33
C SER A 330 -6.48 -3.43 1.77
N LEU A 331 -6.24 -4.62 2.34
CA LEU A 331 -6.69 -4.94 3.69
C LEU A 331 -5.85 -4.25 4.79
N GLU A 332 -4.60 -3.88 4.51
CA GLU A 332 -3.76 -3.13 5.46
C GLU A 332 -3.90 -1.61 5.31
N VAL A 333 -4.37 -1.11 4.19
CA VAL A 333 -4.46 0.34 3.90
C VAL A 333 -5.16 1.14 5.01
N PRO A 334 -6.24 0.65 5.65
CA PRO A 334 -6.86 1.37 6.76
C PRO A 334 -5.97 1.51 8.03
N LEU A 335 -4.79 0.91 8.06
CA LEU A 335 -3.80 1.11 9.13
C LEU A 335 -2.94 2.37 8.93
N THR A 336 -2.95 2.93 7.70
CA THR A 336 -2.22 4.16 7.37
C THR A 336 -2.78 5.35 8.11
#